data_25555ae51209eaa845bd06ac84f3d09b
#
_entry.id   25555ae51209eaa845bd06ac84f3d09b
#
_cell.length_a   1.000
_cell.length_b   1.000
_cell.length_c   1.000
_cell.angle_alpha   90.00
_cell.angle_beta   90.00
_cell.angle_gamma   90.00
#
_symmetry.space_group_name_H-M   'P 1'
#
loop_
_entity.id
_entity.type
_entity.pdbx_description
1 polymer ?
#
loop_
_entity_poly.entity_id
_entity_poly.type
_entity_poly.pdbx_seq_one_letter_code
_entity_poly.pdbx_strand_id
1 'polypeptide(L)'
;MTSPVPVSPANVNLVGLSRSDYRGAASTLCQGCGHNGIASQIVAALYEMNLIPENVVKFSGIGCSSKSPTYFLSRSFGFNGLHGRMPSLALGALAADTSLKGIGVSGDGDSASIGMGQFKHIIRRNVPMVYIVENNGVYGLTKGQFSA
;
A
#
# COMPACT_ATOMS: atom_id res chain seq x y z
N MET A 1 43.49 7.35 -1.37
CA MET A 1 42.31 7.97 -0.73
C MET A 1 41.43 8.52 -1.84
N THR A 2 40.42 7.80 -2.26
CA THR A 2 39.48 8.25 -3.29
C THR A 2 38.40 9.09 -2.58
N SER A 3 38.33 10.36 -2.90
CA SER A 3 37.28 11.25 -2.43
C SER A 3 35.91 10.71 -2.86
N PRO A 4 34.88 10.74 -1.99
CA PRO A 4 33.55 10.35 -2.40
C PRO A 4 33.04 11.26 -3.51
N VAL A 5 32.58 10.65 -4.61
CA VAL A 5 31.96 11.39 -5.71
C VAL A 5 30.69 12.06 -5.14
N PRO A 6 30.54 13.40 -5.27
CA PRO A 6 29.33 14.07 -4.79
C PRO A 6 28.13 13.55 -5.59
N VAL A 7 27.17 12.95 -4.90
CA VAL A 7 25.88 12.58 -5.49
C VAL A 7 25.19 13.85 -5.93
N SER A 8 24.96 13.97 -7.23
CA SER A 8 24.28 15.13 -7.82
C SER A 8 22.89 15.33 -7.18
N PRO A 9 22.52 16.57 -6.80
CA PRO A 9 21.19 16.87 -6.24
C PRO A 9 20.02 16.64 -7.22
N ALA A 10 20.30 16.20 -8.43
CA ALA A 10 19.31 16.05 -9.51
C ALA A 10 18.33 14.86 -9.37
N ASN A 11 18.48 13.99 -8.34
CA ASN A 11 17.68 12.75 -8.21
C ASN A 11 16.94 12.60 -6.88
N VAL A 12 16.78 13.68 -6.11
CA VAL A 12 16.04 13.66 -4.85
C VAL A 12 14.86 14.65 -4.92
N ASN A 13 13.80 14.34 -4.18
CA ASN A 13 12.62 15.20 -4.06
C ASN A 13 12.82 16.29 -2.98
N LEU A 14 11.77 17.07 -2.69
CA LEU A 14 11.84 18.21 -1.76
C LEU A 14 12.18 17.83 -0.31
N VAL A 15 11.96 16.57 0.08
CA VAL A 15 12.35 16.06 1.41
C VAL A 15 13.72 15.36 1.40
N GLY A 16 14.47 15.48 0.31
CA GLY A 16 15.83 14.94 0.19
C GLY A 16 15.89 13.42 -0.05
N LEU A 17 14.80 12.78 -0.44
CA LEU A 17 14.72 11.34 -0.68
C LEU A 17 14.76 11.04 -2.18
N SER A 18 15.45 9.97 -2.55
CA SER A 18 15.47 9.43 -3.91
C SER A 18 14.23 8.56 -4.16
N ARG A 19 13.91 8.30 -5.43
CA ARG A 19 12.80 7.41 -5.79
C ARG A 19 13.00 5.97 -5.26
N SER A 20 14.25 5.54 -5.05
CA SER A 20 14.56 4.23 -4.45
C SER A 20 14.16 4.14 -2.98
N ASP A 21 14.15 5.25 -2.23
CA ASP A 21 13.72 5.28 -0.82
C ASP A 21 12.22 5.00 -0.64
N TYR A 22 11.45 5.14 -1.73
CA TYR A 22 10.01 4.83 -1.75
C TYR A 22 9.70 3.39 -2.17
N ARG A 23 10.71 2.59 -2.52
CA ARG A 23 10.54 1.19 -2.85
C ARG A 23 10.47 0.32 -1.59
N GLY A 24 9.91 -0.87 -1.75
CA GLY A 24 9.89 -1.93 -0.76
C GLY A 24 10.70 -3.14 -1.23
N ALA A 25 10.29 -4.31 -0.77
CA ALA A 25 10.88 -5.58 -1.18
C ALA A 25 10.63 -5.90 -2.66
N ALA A 26 11.42 -6.80 -3.22
CA ALA A 26 11.17 -7.34 -4.55
C ALA A 26 9.81 -8.06 -4.61
N SER A 27 9.08 -7.86 -5.71
CA SER A 27 7.76 -8.47 -5.87
C SER A 27 7.85 -10.00 -5.98
N THR A 28 6.93 -10.67 -5.30
CA THR A 28 6.70 -12.12 -5.41
C THR A 28 5.42 -12.45 -6.20
N LEU A 29 4.84 -11.45 -6.86
CA LEU A 29 3.69 -11.63 -7.76
C LEU A 29 4.15 -12.23 -9.09
N CYS A 30 3.19 -12.75 -9.86
CA CYS A 30 3.46 -13.32 -11.18
C CYS A 30 4.10 -12.29 -12.11
N GLN A 31 4.97 -12.76 -13.00
CA GLN A 31 5.56 -11.92 -14.04
C GLN A 31 4.44 -11.31 -14.91
N GLY A 32 4.51 -10.02 -15.17
CA GLY A 32 3.50 -9.30 -15.95
C GLY A 32 2.17 -9.02 -15.20
N CYS A 33 2.09 -9.33 -13.90
CA CYS A 33 0.89 -9.06 -13.11
C CYS A 33 0.62 -7.54 -13.01
N GLY A 34 -0.62 -7.13 -13.25
CA GLY A 34 -1.04 -5.73 -13.17
C GLY A 34 -0.81 -5.08 -11.80
N HIS A 35 -0.89 -5.86 -10.71
CA HIS A 35 -0.58 -5.36 -9.36
C HIS A 35 0.85 -4.80 -9.23
N ASN A 36 1.82 -5.32 -10.00
CA ASN A 36 3.18 -4.76 -10.04
C ASN A 36 3.20 -3.35 -10.62
N GLY A 37 2.38 -3.11 -11.66
CA GLY A 37 2.21 -1.78 -12.24
C GLY A 37 1.62 -0.79 -11.23
N ILE A 38 0.57 -1.22 -10.51
CA ILE A 38 -0.07 -0.40 -9.47
C ILE A 38 0.93 -0.05 -8.36
N ALA A 39 1.67 -1.02 -7.83
CA ALA A 39 2.71 -0.77 -6.82
C ALA A 39 3.76 0.24 -7.30
N SER A 40 4.17 0.16 -8.57
CA SER A 40 5.12 1.10 -9.16
C SER A 40 4.55 2.52 -9.29
N GLN A 41 3.25 2.66 -9.58
CA GLN A 41 2.58 3.97 -9.61
C GLN A 41 2.41 4.54 -8.20
N ILE A 42 2.14 3.72 -7.20
CA ILE A 42 2.11 4.15 -5.79
C ILE A 42 3.48 4.74 -5.41
N VAL A 43 4.58 4.06 -5.72
CA VAL A 43 5.95 4.56 -5.48
C VAL A 43 6.17 5.91 -6.15
N ALA A 44 5.75 6.07 -7.41
CA ALA A 44 5.88 7.32 -8.14
C ALA A 44 5.09 8.45 -7.48
N ALA A 45 3.83 8.22 -7.17
CA ALA A 45 2.95 9.21 -6.54
C ALA A 45 3.48 9.66 -5.17
N LEU A 46 3.90 8.74 -4.33
CA LEU A 46 4.44 9.05 -3.00
C LEU A 46 5.73 9.88 -3.07
N TYR A 47 6.60 9.58 -4.05
CA TYR A 47 7.81 10.36 -4.33
C TYR A 47 7.47 11.78 -4.79
N GLU A 48 6.53 11.93 -5.74
CA GLU A 48 6.10 13.24 -6.26
C GLU A 48 5.38 14.09 -5.20
N MET A 49 4.63 13.45 -4.30
CA MET A 49 3.98 14.11 -3.17
C MET A 49 4.94 14.49 -2.05
N ASN A 50 6.22 14.13 -2.14
CA ASN A 50 7.24 14.41 -1.12
C ASN A 50 6.87 13.88 0.27
N LEU A 51 6.18 12.75 0.36
CA LEU A 51 5.79 12.17 1.63
C LEU A 51 6.99 11.57 2.36
N ILE A 52 7.09 11.83 3.66
CA ILE A 52 8.09 11.18 4.51
C ILE A 52 7.59 9.74 4.79
N PRO A 53 8.35 8.69 4.42
CA PRO A 53 7.90 7.31 4.56
C PRO A 53 7.42 6.92 5.97
N GLU A 54 8.08 7.42 7.00
CA GLU A 54 7.77 7.16 8.40
C GLU A 54 6.42 7.75 8.85
N ASN A 55 5.92 8.74 8.13
CA ASN A 55 4.61 9.36 8.40
C ASN A 55 3.47 8.64 7.68
N VAL A 56 3.78 7.57 6.94
CA VAL A 56 2.80 6.74 6.23
C VAL A 56 2.64 5.41 6.95
N VAL A 57 1.41 4.97 7.14
CA VAL A 57 1.08 3.63 7.61
C VAL A 57 0.36 2.85 6.52
N LYS A 58 0.79 1.62 6.29
CA LYS A 58 0.27 0.74 5.23
C LYS A 58 -0.63 -0.33 5.80
N PHE A 59 -1.71 -0.62 5.09
CA PHE A 59 -2.68 -1.63 5.49
C PHE A 59 -2.93 -2.61 4.35
N SER A 60 -3.09 -3.88 4.70
CA SER A 60 -3.56 -4.91 3.78
C SER A 60 -4.40 -5.97 4.49
N GLY A 61 -5.22 -6.67 3.72
CA GLY A 61 -5.92 -7.87 4.15
C GLY A 61 -5.22 -9.15 3.66
N ILE A 62 -5.94 -10.02 2.97
CA ILE A 62 -5.43 -11.28 2.42
C ILE A 62 -5.71 -11.37 0.93
N GLY A 63 -4.80 -11.97 0.17
CA GLY A 63 -4.90 -12.15 -1.28
C GLY A 63 -3.62 -11.69 -2.00
N CYS A 64 -3.61 -11.79 -3.33
CA CYS A 64 -2.46 -11.34 -4.15
C CYS A 64 -2.21 -9.83 -4.00
N SER A 65 -3.26 -9.02 -4.08
CA SER A 65 -3.23 -7.57 -3.88
C SER A 65 -2.68 -7.16 -2.51
N SER A 66 -2.97 -7.95 -1.48
CA SER A 66 -2.52 -7.69 -0.11
C SER A 66 -1.02 -7.86 0.10
N LYS A 67 -0.29 -8.36 -0.89
CA LYS A 67 1.18 -8.35 -0.92
C LYS A 67 1.74 -6.98 -1.33
N SER A 68 0.98 -6.18 -2.09
CA SER A 68 1.44 -4.91 -2.66
C SER A 68 2.06 -3.94 -1.65
N PRO A 69 1.54 -3.79 -0.41
CA PRO A 69 2.17 -2.92 0.60
C PRO A 69 3.59 -3.30 1.00
N THR A 70 4.02 -4.54 0.74
CA THR A 70 5.40 -4.96 0.95
C THR A 70 6.36 -4.40 -0.10
N TYR A 71 5.85 -4.01 -1.29
CA TYR A 71 6.64 -3.61 -2.44
C TYR A 71 6.88 -2.10 -2.54
N PHE A 72 6.33 -1.32 -1.62
CA PHE A 72 6.59 0.11 -1.51
C PHE A 72 6.83 0.52 -0.05
N LEU A 73 7.52 1.65 0.14
CA LEU A 73 7.81 2.27 1.44
C LEU A 73 8.34 1.27 2.48
N SER A 74 9.54 0.70 2.28
CA SER A 74 10.14 -0.23 3.23
C SER A 74 10.33 0.36 4.63
N ARG A 75 10.46 1.69 4.74
CA ARG A 75 10.62 2.43 6.00
C ARG A 75 9.30 2.78 6.69
N SER A 76 8.16 2.54 6.05
CA SER A 76 6.83 2.71 6.65
C SER A 76 6.44 1.53 7.51
N PHE A 77 5.71 1.78 8.58
CA PHE A 77 5.04 0.72 9.33
C PHE A 77 3.85 0.14 8.53
N GLY A 78 3.62 -1.17 8.66
CA GLY A 78 2.55 -1.84 7.92
C GLY A 78 1.81 -2.87 8.75
N PHE A 79 0.49 -2.91 8.59
CA PHE A 79 -0.38 -3.93 9.16
C PHE A 79 -0.91 -4.84 8.05
N ASN A 80 -0.64 -6.14 8.15
CA ASN A 80 -1.32 -7.16 7.37
C ASN A 80 -2.37 -7.81 8.26
N GLY A 81 -3.65 -7.57 7.96
CA GLY A 81 -4.76 -8.02 8.77
C GLY A 81 -5.36 -9.35 8.33
N LEU A 82 -6.40 -9.78 9.04
CA LEU A 82 -7.23 -10.91 8.64
C LEU A 82 -8.02 -10.55 7.37
N HIS A 83 -8.45 -11.58 6.66
CA HIS A 83 -9.24 -11.47 5.42
C HIS A 83 -10.50 -10.60 5.64
N GLY A 84 -10.60 -9.53 4.86
CA GLY A 84 -11.70 -8.57 4.94
C GLY A 84 -11.68 -7.65 6.16
N ARG A 85 -10.60 -7.62 6.94
CA ARG A 85 -10.54 -6.83 8.20
C ARG A 85 -9.61 -5.62 8.14
N MET A 86 -8.96 -5.37 7.00
CA MET A 86 -8.11 -4.21 6.81
C MET A 86 -8.78 -2.88 7.22
N PRO A 87 -10.07 -2.61 6.88
CA PRO A 87 -10.70 -1.35 7.26
C PRO A 87 -10.78 -1.11 8.76
N SER A 88 -11.00 -2.16 9.56
CA SER A 88 -11.05 -2.04 11.02
C SER A 88 -9.69 -1.73 11.63
N LEU A 89 -8.62 -2.35 11.10
CA LEU A 89 -7.24 -2.03 11.51
C LEU A 89 -6.88 -0.59 11.17
N ALA A 90 -7.20 -0.16 9.94
CA ALA A 90 -6.94 1.20 9.49
C ALA A 90 -7.67 2.24 10.36
N LEU A 91 -8.95 2.00 10.67
CA LEU A 91 -9.71 2.87 11.56
C LEU A 91 -9.04 2.99 12.94
N GLY A 92 -8.63 1.87 13.53
CA GLY A 92 -7.99 1.84 14.84
C GLY A 92 -6.65 2.58 14.86
N ALA A 93 -5.78 2.29 13.89
CA ALA A 93 -4.46 2.90 13.82
C ALA A 93 -4.53 4.42 13.57
N LEU A 94 -5.39 4.87 12.64
CA LEU A 94 -5.54 6.29 12.31
C LEU A 94 -6.33 7.07 13.37
N ALA A 95 -7.11 6.39 14.21
CA ALA A 95 -7.73 7.00 15.39
C ALA A 95 -6.73 7.15 16.55
N ALA A 96 -5.77 6.22 16.65
CA ALA A 96 -4.72 6.27 17.68
C ALA A 96 -3.66 7.35 17.39
N ASP A 97 -3.35 7.58 16.11
CA ASP A 97 -2.46 8.64 15.67
C ASP A 97 -2.98 9.31 14.38
N THR A 98 -3.57 10.48 14.56
CA THR A 98 -4.18 11.26 13.47
C THR A 98 -3.17 12.00 12.59
N SER A 99 -1.89 12.01 12.95
CA SER A 99 -0.82 12.60 12.13
C SER A 99 -0.40 11.69 10.96
N LEU A 100 -0.65 10.40 11.07
CA LEU A 100 -0.30 9.41 10.07
C LEU A 100 -1.16 9.52 8.80
N LYS A 101 -0.53 9.20 7.66
CA LYS A 101 -1.19 9.07 6.36
C LYS A 101 -1.46 7.59 6.08
N GLY A 102 -2.72 7.20 6.00
CA GLY A 102 -3.10 5.81 5.76
C GLY A 102 -3.16 5.45 4.29
N ILE A 103 -2.54 4.34 3.90
CA ILE A 103 -2.71 3.73 2.57
C ILE A 103 -3.08 2.25 2.75
N GLY A 104 -4.26 1.87 2.28
CA GLY A 104 -4.72 0.48 2.28
C GLY A 104 -4.76 -0.08 0.86
N VAL A 105 -4.26 -1.30 0.66
CA VAL A 105 -4.36 -2.03 -0.61
C VAL A 105 -4.98 -3.39 -0.36
N SER A 106 -6.04 -3.70 -1.09
CA SER A 106 -6.81 -4.92 -0.94
C SER A 106 -7.44 -5.34 -2.27
N GLY A 107 -7.79 -6.61 -2.41
CA GLY A 107 -8.52 -7.11 -3.56
C GLY A 107 -10.03 -6.89 -3.44
N ASP A 108 -10.73 -7.06 -4.55
CA ASP A 108 -12.18 -7.01 -4.64
C ASP A 108 -12.85 -8.07 -3.74
N GLY A 109 -12.39 -9.31 -3.76
CA GLY A 109 -12.91 -10.36 -2.88
C GLY A 109 -12.66 -10.08 -1.40
N ASP A 110 -11.49 -9.57 -1.05
CA ASP A 110 -11.16 -9.17 0.31
C ASP A 110 -12.02 -8.00 0.80
N SER A 111 -12.21 -6.97 -0.05
CA SER A 111 -12.95 -5.75 0.31
C SER A 111 -14.46 -5.89 0.15
N ALA A 112 -14.92 -6.30 -1.04
CA ALA A 112 -16.31 -6.20 -1.45
C ALA A 112 -17.10 -7.52 -1.27
N SER A 113 -16.44 -8.62 -0.97
CA SER A 113 -17.08 -9.89 -0.62
C SER A 113 -16.92 -10.17 0.88
N ILE A 114 -15.79 -10.72 1.32
CA ILE A 114 -15.57 -11.08 2.73
C ILE A 114 -15.63 -9.86 3.65
N GLY A 115 -15.07 -8.73 3.22
CA GLY A 115 -14.96 -7.50 3.97
C GLY A 115 -16.08 -6.48 3.80
N MET A 116 -17.15 -6.79 3.09
CA MET A 116 -18.20 -5.83 2.70
C MET A 116 -18.69 -4.97 3.88
N GLY A 117 -18.98 -5.58 5.01
CA GLY A 117 -19.42 -4.84 6.20
C GLY A 117 -18.38 -3.85 6.71
N GLN A 118 -17.12 -4.25 6.73
CA GLN A 118 -16.00 -3.40 7.17
C GLN A 118 -15.74 -2.28 6.16
N PHE A 119 -15.76 -2.60 4.87
CA PHE A 119 -15.60 -1.65 3.78
C PHE A 119 -16.69 -0.56 3.78
N LYS A 120 -17.95 -0.97 3.92
CA LYS A 120 -19.07 -0.03 4.09
C LYS A 120 -18.88 0.91 5.27
N HIS A 121 -18.41 0.40 6.40
CA HIS A 121 -18.25 1.21 7.61
C HIS A 121 -17.09 2.19 7.52
N ILE A 122 -15.96 1.86 6.86
CA ILE A 122 -14.84 2.79 6.72
C ILE A 122 -15.21 3.96 5.80
N ILE A 123 -15.98 3.69 4.73
CA ILE A 123 -16.52 4.72 3.83
C ILE A 123 -17.49 5.64 4.60
N ARG A 124 -18.48 5.05 5.31
CA ARG A 124 -19.47 5.82 6.08
C ARG A 124 -18.82 6.73 7.13
N ARG A 125 -17.70 6.30 7.71
CA ARG A 125 -16.97 7.07 8.72
C ARG A 125 -16.01 8.08 8.12
N ASN A 126 -15.85 8.06 6.80
CA ASN A 126 -14.93 8.94 6.07
C ASN A 126 -13.53 8.97 6.69
N VAL A 127 -12.97 7.79 6.95
CA VAL A 127 -11.63 7.65 7.55
C VAL A 127 -10.61 8.28 6.61
N PRO A 128 -9.70 9.14 7.10
CA PRO A 128 -8.76 9.89 6.27
C PRO A 128 -7.62 9.01 5.74
N MET A 129 -7.93 8.16 4.76
CA MET A 129 -6.96 7.28 4.12
C MET A 129 -7.22 7.14 2.62
N VAL A 130 -6.22 6.69 1.89
CA VAL A 130 -6.38 6.18 0.53
C VAL A 130 -6.62 4.69 0.60
N TYR A 131 -7.76 4.23 0.10
CA TYR A 131 -8.12 2.83 0.02
C TYR A 131 -8.12 2.37 -1.44
N ILE A 132 -7.19 1.50 -1.81
CA ILE A 132 -7.02 1.00 -3.19
C ILE A 132 -7.60 -0.41 -3.26
N VAL A 133 -8.60 -0.59 -4.12
CA VAL A 133 -9.14 -1.91 -4.44
C VAL A 133 -8.56 -2.37 -5.78
N GLU A 134 -7.74 -3.41 -5.75
CA GLU A 134 -7.19 -4.05 -6.95
C GLU A 134 -8.18 -5.12 -7.43
N ASN A 135 -9.10 -4.72 -8.31
CA ASN A 135 -10.18 -5.57 -8.78
C ASN A 135 -9.74 -6.41 -10.00
N ASN A 136 -9.69 -7.72 -9.80
CA ASN A 136 -9.43 -8.69 -10.86
C ASN A 136 -10.54 -9.76 -11.01
N GLY A 137 -11.65 -9.64 -10.25
CA GLY A 137 -12.80 -10.54 -10.29
C GLY A 137 -12.58 -11.92 -9.70
N VAL A 138 -11.42 -12.17 -9.03
CA VAL A 138 -11.09 -13.51 -8.53
C VAL A 138 -10.29 -13.48 -7.23
N TYR A 139 -10.38 -14.56 -6.45
CA TYR A 139 -9.43 -14.88 -5.37
C TYR A 139 -8.16 -15.49 -5.97
N GLY A 140 -7.26 -14.68 -6.51
CA GLY A 140 -6.09 -15.14 -7.28
C GLY A 140 -5.10 -15.96 -6.46
N LEU A 141 -4.90 -15.64 -5.16
CA LEU A 141 -3.97 -16.35 -4.28
C LEU A 141 -4.38 -17.83 -4.10
N THR A 142 -5.66 -18.13 -4.11
CA THR A 142 -6.23 -19.47 -3.95
C THR A 142 -6.57 -20.14 -5.27
N LYS A 143 -5.99 -19.66 -6.38
CA LYS A 143 -6.06 -20.21 -7.74
C LYS A 143 -7.30 -19.87 -8.56
N GLY A 144 -8.03 -18.80 -8.18
CA GLY A 144 -8.98 -18.18 -9.10
C GLY A 144 -10.47 -18.50 -8.86
N GLN A 145 -10.84 -18.72 -7.60
CA GLN A 145 -12.26 -18.72 -7.25
C GLN A 145 -12.90 -17.38 -7.63
N PHE A 146 -14.11 -17.42 -8.11
CA PHE A 146 -14.88 -16.22 -8.43
C PHE A 146 -15.07 -15.33 -7.19
N SER A 147 -14.85 -14.04 -7.33
CA SER A 147 -15.17 -13.04 -6.30
C SER A 147 -16.36 -12.19 -6.71
N ALA A 148 -17.00 -11.56 -5.72
CA ALA A 148 -18.14 -10.68 -5.96
C ALA A 148 -17.73 -9.38 -6.64
#